data_2fa9ebef92da9770d1848cd7ebc20735
#
_entry.id   2fa9ebef92da9770d1848cd7ebc20735
#
_cell.length_a   1.000
_cell.length_b   1.000
_cell.length_c   1.000
_cell.angle_alpha   90.00
_cell.angle_beta   90.00
_cell.angle_gamma   90.00
#
_symmetry.space_group_name_H-M   'P 1'
#
loop_
_entity.id
_entity.type
_entity.pdbx_description
1 polymer ?
#
loop_
_entity_poly.entity_id
_entity_poly.type
_entity_poly.pdbx_seq_one_letter_code
_entity_poly.pdbx_strand_id
1 'polypeptide(L)'
;MALIQVNYLSKVLFRTVPVNVILPSDKISFETLDYQGVPDGGYPTLFLLHGLLGNYTDWVSGTRIQRWAEDAGLAVVMPSGDNAFYIPGLAANSDYGAFVGEELPRVMRTMFPLSRRREDTFIAGLSMGGFGTLRNGMKYAETFSHLAAFSSGIHFFDPNYESLAGEESVFGDLAEAAKTDKSHYVVFEQLKARVAAGEVEAPKFWMSCGTEDSLMPVNLKFRDMLIDAGFDVTWDEEPRGHDWDFWDSQIKKVIDWLPLGEADATLGSGNVSRDL
;
A
#
# COMPACT_ATOMS: atom_id res chain seq x y z
N MET A 1 -9.25 -18.77 -4.91
CA MET A 1 -8.26 -17.72 -5.23
C MET A 1 -6.85 -18.22 -4.98
N ALA A 2 -5.96 -18.00 -5.92
CA ALA A 2 -4.57 -18.43 -5.80
C ALA A 2 -3.79 -17.49 -4.86
N LEU A 3 -3.17 -18.06 -3.81
CA LEU A 3 -2.14 -17.42 -3.01
C LEU A 3 -0.79 -17.99 -3.44
N ILE A 4 0.07 -17.13 -3.97
CA ILE A 4 1.32 -17.52 -4.62
C ILE A 4 2.48 -16.86 -3.88
N GLN A 5 3.43 -17.65 -3.39
CA GLN A 5 4.69 -17.12 -2.88
C GLN A 5 5.73 -17.07 -4.00
N VAL A 6 6.28 -15.90 -4.22
CA VAL A 6 7.34 -15.65 -5.21
C VAL A 6 8.63 -15.29 -4.49
N ASN A 7 9.73 -15.90 -4.92
CA ASN A 7 11.06 -15.46 -4.55
C ASN A 7 11.79 -15.04 -5.83
N TYR A 8 12.20 -13.78 -5.92
CA TYR A 8 12.93 -13.29 -7.07
C TYR A 8 14.15 -12.46 -6.69
N LEU A 9 15.11 -12.39 -7.60
CA LEU A 9 16.30 -11.57 -7.42
C LEU A 9 15.97 -10.10 -7.65
N SER A 10 15.89 -9.31 -6.58
CA SER A 10 15.78 -7.86 -6.68
C SER A 10 17.11 -7.26 -7.13
N LYS A 11 17.05 -6.44 -8.18
CA LYS A 11 18.20 -5.68 -8.67
C LYS A 11 18.52 -4.50 -7.74
N VAL A 12 17.52 -3.87 -7.18
CA VAL A 12 17.63 -2.71 -6.28
C VAL A 12 18.23 -3.12 -4.94
N LEU A 13 17.74 -4.23 -4.36
CA LEU A 13 18.21 -4.74 -3.07
C LEU A 13 19.37 -5.73 -3.20
N PHE A 14 19.73 -6.10 -4.43
CA PHE A 14 20.79 -7.05 -4.77
C PHE A 14 20.75 -8.36 -3.99
N ARG A 15 19.55 -8.87 -3.75
CA ARG A 15 19.27 -10.13 -3.04
C ARG A 15 17.94 -10.73 -3.49
N THR A 16 17.75 -12.01 -3.18
CA THR A 16 16.44 -12.65 -3.33
C THR A 16 15.48 -12.13 -2.28
N VAL A 17 14.28 -11.73 -2.72
CA VAL A 17 13.22 -11.18 -1.88
C VAL A 17 11.96 -12.02 -1.99
N PRO A 18 11.27 -12.31 -0.87
CA PRO A 18 9.99 -12.97 -0.88
C PRO A 18 8.86 -11.95 -1.09
N VAL A 19 7.83 -12.39 -1.81
CA VAL A 19 6.59 -11.63 -2.04
C VAL A 19 5.41 -12.60 -2.03
N ASN A 20 4.33 -12.33 -1.32
CA ASN A 20 3.08 -13.02 -1.50
C ASN A 20 2.22 -12.27 -2.54
N VAL A 21 1.59 -13.03 -3.42
CA VAL A 21 0.68 -12.50 -4.44
C VAL A 21 -0.65 -13.24 -4.32
N ILE A 22 -1.72 -12.48 -4.14
CA ILE A 22 -3.09 -12.96 -4.28
C ILE A 22 -3.53 -12.67 -5.70
N LEU A 23 -3.94 -13.69 -6.44
CA LEU A 23 -4.36 -13.55 -7.83
C LEU A 23 -5.72 -14.23 -8.06
N PRO A 24 -6.77 -13.50 -8.46
CA PRO A 24 -8.11 -14.04 -8.65
C PRO A 24 -8.28 -14.78 -10.00
N SER A 25 -7.30 -15.62 -10.36
CA SER A 25 -7.23 -16.31 -11.66
C SER A 25 -7.96 -17.66 -11.71
N ASP A 26 -8.38 -18.16 -10.56
CA ASP A 26 -9.06 -19.45 -10.40
C ASP A 26 -10.56 -19.29 -10.09
N LYS A 27 -11.13 -18.13 -10.39
CA LYS A 27 -12.57 -17.89 -10.32
C LYS A 27 -13.30 -18.66 -11.41
N ILE A 28 -14.40 -19.29 -11.03
CA ILE A 28 -15.27 -20.05 -11.93
C ILE A 28 -16.57 -19.29 -12.12
N SER A 29 -16.98 -19.07 -13.37
CA SER A 29 -18.30 -18.53 -13.69
C SER A 29 -19.38 -19.51 -13.22
N PHE A 30 -20.39 -18.99 -12.53
CA PHE A 30 -21.52 -19.83 -12.12
C PHE A 30 -22.37 -20.30 -13.31
N GLU A 31 -22.41 -19.52 -14.38
CA GLU A 31 -23.23 -19.83 -15.55
C GLU A 31 -22.60 -20.88 -16.45
N THR A 32 -21.29 -20.77 -16.69
CA THR A 32 -20.58 -21.63 -17.66
C THR A 32 -19.82 -22.78 -17.02
N LEU A 33 -19.55 -22.72 -15.72
CA LEU A 33 -18.65 -23.61 -14.97
C LEU A 33 -17.20 -23.62 -15.49
N ASP A 34 -16.82 -22.60 -16.25
CA ASP A 34 -15.47 -22.40 -16.76
C ASP A 34 -14.74 -21.32 -15.95
N TYR A 35 -13.42 -21.35 -15.98
CA TYR A 35 -12.62 -20.26 -15.41
C TYR A 35 -12.92 -18.93 -16.11
N GLN A 36 -13.07 -17.85 -15.35
CA GLN A 36 -13.39 -16.52 -15.90
C GLN A 36 -12.28 -15.94 -16.79
N GLY A 37 -11.07 -16.46 -16.68
CA GLY A 37 -9.93 -15.92 -17.41
C GLY A 37 -9.40 -14.60 -16.81
N VAL A 38 -8.45 -14.01 -17.52
CA VAL A 38 -7.84 -12.73 -17.13
C VAL A 38 -8.68 -11.59 -17.73
N PRO A 39 -9.03 -10.56 -16.96
CA PRO A 39 -9.71 -9.38 -17.49
C PRO A 39 -8.92 -8.71 -18.62
N ASP A 40 -9.63 -8.10 -19.57
CA ASP A 40 -9.01 -7.27 -20.59
C ASP A 40 -8.18 -6.15 -19.95
N GLY A 41 -6.90 -6.09 -20.28
CA GLY A 41 -5.96 -5.14 -19.67
C GLY A 41 -5.28 -5.62 -18.40
N GLY A 42 -5.63 -6.81 -17.87
CA GLY A 42 -5.06 -7.40 -16.67
C GLY A 42 -5.81 -7.02 -15.37
N TYR A 43 -5.44 -7.64 -14.26
CA TYR A 43 -6.06 -7.39 -12.95
C TYR A 43 -5.66 -6.03 -12.38
N PRO A 44 -6.61 -5.21 -11.87
CA PRO A 44 -6.28 -4.10 -10.99
C PRO A 44 -5.48 -4.63 -9.79
N THR A 45 -4.51 -3.83 -9.31
CA THR A 45 -3.50 -4.35 -8.39
C THR A 45 -3.27 -3.42 -7.20
N LEU A 46 -3.36 -3.97 -6.00
CA LEU A 46 -3.00 -3.33 -4.74
C LEU A 46 -1.63 -3.82 -4.25
N PHE A 47 -0.68 -2.91 -4.10
CA PHE A 47 0.59 -3.15 -3.41
C PHE A 47 0.37 -2.85 -1.93
N LEU A 48 0.51 -3.88 -1.06
CA LEU A 48 0.06 -3.83 0.33
C LEU A 48 1.24 -4.04 1.30
N LEU A 49 1.57 -3.00 2.05
CA LEU A 49 2.79 -2.87 2.85
C LEU A 49 2.53 -3.22 4.31
N HIS A 50 3.38 -4.09 4.90
CA HIS A 50 3.31 -4.47 6.31
C HIS A 50 3.90 -3.42 7.25
N GLY A 51 3.65 -3.55 8.55
CA GLY A 51 4.19 -2.72 9.61
C GLY A 51 5.58 -3.13 10.09
N LEU A 52 6.08 -2.42 11.10
CA LEU A 52 7.35 -2.74 11.75
C LEU A 52 7.29 -4.16 12.35
N LEU A 53 8.42 -4.88 12.31
CA LEU A 53 8.60 -6.27 12.75
C LEU A 53 7.83 -7.32 11.94
N GLY A 54 7.11 -6.89 10.91
CA GLY A 54 6.33 -7.75 10.04
C GLY A 54 7.08 -8.22 8.79
N ASN A 55 6.35 -8.86 7.91
CA ASN A 55 6.85 -9.36 6.64
C ASN A 55 5.71 -9.60 5.62
N TYR A 56 6.05 -10.17 4.48
CA TYR A 56 5.12 -10.48 3.38
C TYR A 56 3.94 -11.41 3.73
N THR A 57 3.91 -12.04 4.91
CA THR A 57 2.83 -12.93 5.34
C THR A 57 1.78 -12.27 6.24
N ASP A 58 2.09 -11.10 6.80
CA ASP A 58 1.30 -10.47 7.86
C ASP A 58 -0.15 -10.19 7.46
N TRP A 59 -0.35 -9.60 6.30
CA TRP A 59 -1.68 -9.26 5.82
C TRP A 59 -2.57 -10.49 5.58
N VAL A 60 -1.96 -11.59 5.12
CA VAL A 60 -2.68 -12.87 4.95
C VAL A 60 -3.04 -13.49 6.29
N SER A 61 -2.13 -13.38 7.28
CA SER A 61 -2.33 -13.97 8.61
C SER A 61 -3.23 -13.12 9.51
N GLY A 62 -3.13 -11.79 9.40
CA GLY A 62 -3.81 -10.84 10.29
C GLY A 62 -5.18 -10.40 9.80
N THR A 63 -5.53 -10.66 8.53
CA THR A 63 -6.77 -10.16 7.93
C THR A 63 -7.44 -11.18 7.02
N ARG A 64 -8.63 -10.81 6.55
CA ARG A 64 -9.38 -11.55 5.53
C ARG A 64 -9.10 -11.04 4.12
N ILE A 65 -7.92 -10.45 3.88
CA ILE A 65 -7.56 -9.82 2.61
C ILE A 65 -7.75 -10.75 1.40
N GLN A 66 -7.42 -12.04 1.56
CA GLN A 66 -7.56 -13.01 0.47
C GLN A 66 -9.01 -13.11 0.00
N ARG A 67 -9.96 -13.22 0.93
CA ARG A 67 -11.38 -13.30 0.60
C ARG A 67 -11.88 -12.02 -0.07
N TRP A 68 -11.56 -10.86 0.50
CA TRP A 68 -12.06 -9.60 -0.02
C TRP A 68 -11.47 -9.23 -1.39
N ALA A 69 -10.20 -9.53 -1.58
CA ALA A 69 -9.55 -9.36 -2.87
C ALA A 69 -10.16 -10.29 -3.95
N GLU A 70 -10.51 -11.53 -3.54
CA GLU A 70 -11.24 -12.46 -4.42
C GLU A 70 -12.60 -11.91 -4.83
N ASP A 71 -13.40 -11.48 -3.84
CA ASP A 71 -14.74 -10.93 -4.09
C ASP A 71 -14.68 -9.73 -5.04
N ALA A 72 -13.63 -8.90 -4.92
CA ALA A 72 -13.44 -7.68 -5.71
C ALA A 72 -12.71 -7.88 -7.05
N GLY A 73 -12.23 -9.07 -7.38
CA GLY A 73 -11.43 -9.29 -8.59
C GLY A 73 -10.08 -8.55 -8.59
N LEU A 74 -9.53 -8.28 -7.40
CA LEU A 74 -8.33 -7.48 -7.16
C LEU A 74 -7.11 -8.37 -6.95
N ALA A 75 -6.03 -8.14 -7.69
CA ALA A 75 -4.73 -8.72 -7.35
C ALA A 75 -4.09 -7.95 -6.18
N VAL A 76 -3.44 -8.67 -5.25
CA VAL A 76 -2.74 -8.05 -4.12
C VAL A 76 -1.31 -8.54 -4.07
N VAL A 77 -0.35 -7.61 -3.99
CA VAL A 77 1.09 -7.88 -3.93
C VAL A 77 1.62 -7.42 -2.58
N MET A 78 2.14 -8.35 -1.78
CA MET A 78 2.59 -8.12 -0.41
C MET A 78 4.10 -8.42 -0.31
N PRO A 79 4.98 -7.40 -0.44
CA PRO A 79 6.42 -7.58 -0.30
C PRO A 79 6.88 -7.63 1.15
N SER A 80 8.10 -8.12 1.39
CA SER A 80 8.83 -7.83 2.62
C SER A 80 9.58 -6.52 2.50
N GLY A 81 9.31 -5.59 3.41
CA GLY A 81 9.98 -4.29 3.53
C GLY A 81 11.05 -4.26 4.63
N ASP A 82 11.29 -5.39 5.29
CA ASP A 82 12.08 -5.51 6.52
C ASP A 82 11.66 -4.41 7.54
N ASN A 83 12.56 -3.87 8.34
CA ASN A 83 12.30 -2.71 9.20
C ASN A 83 12.86 -1.41 8.58
N ALA A 84 12.81 -1.29 7.23
CA ALA A 84 13.49 -0.24 6.48
C ALA A 84 12.59 0.98 6.14
N PHE A 85 11.41 1.07 6.70
CA PHE A 85 10.45 2.16 6.47
C PHE A 85 10.19 2.49 4.98
N TYR A 86 10.52 1.57 4.09
CA TYR A 86 10.32 1.74 2.64
C TYR A 86 10.98 3.00 2.07
N ILE A 87 12.16 3.35 2.59
CA ILE A 87 12.99 4.49 2.18
C ILE A 87 14.35 4.04 1.65
N PRO A 88 15.11 4.94 1.00
CA PRO A 88 16.53 4.70 0.73
C PRO A 88 17.28 4.51 2.04
N GLY A 89 17.84 3.31 2.25
CA GLY A 89 18.61 2.99 3.44
C GLY A 89 20.01 3.61 3.43
N LEU A 90 20.76 3.39 4.52
CA LEU A 90 22.12 3.91 4.68
C LEU A 90 23.19 3.03 4.01
N ALA A 91 22.89 1.73 3.86
CA ALA A 91 23.80 0.78 3.24
C ALA A 91 23.62 0.74 1.71
N ALA A 92 24.63 0.26 1.00
CA ALA A 92 24.48 -0.07 -0.42
C ALA A 92 23.39 -1.13 -0.61
N ASN A 93 22.65 -1.06 -1.72
CA ASN A 93 21.58 -2.01 -2.06
C ASN A 93 20.47 -2.12 -1.00
N SER A 94 20.11 -1.00 -0.37
CA SER A 94 19.05 -0.92 0.62
C SER A 94 17.98 0.14 0.31
N ASP A 95 17.78 0.47 -0.97
CA ASP A 95 16.74 1.42 -1.39
C ASP A 95 15.38 0.72 -1.48
N TYR A 96 14.72 0.56 -0.32
CA TYR A 96 13.37 0.01 -0.26
C TYR A 96 12.31 0.92 -0.87
N GLY A 97 12.59 2.22 -1.02
CA GLY A 97 11.72 3.14 -1.73
C GLY A 97 11.66 2.85 -3.23
N ALA A 98 12.82 2.75 -3.89
CA ALA A 98 12.90 2.36 -5.29
C ALA A 98 12.44 0.92 -5.54
N PHE A 99 12.69 0.02 -4.58
CA PHE A 99 12.18 -1.35 -4.63
C PHE A 99 10.66 -1.38 -4.73
N VAL A 100 9.94 -0.71 -3.83
CA VAL A 100 8.47 -0.72 -3.77
C VAL A 100 7.84 0.16 -4.86
N GLY A 101 8.43 1.33 -5.13
CA GLY A 101 7.85 2.33 -6.03
C GLY A 101 8.05 2.04 -7.52
N GLU A 102 9.17 1.40 -7.88
CA GLU A 102 9.56 1.18 -9.27
C GLU A 102 9.74 -0.29 -9.62
N GLU A 103 10.64 -0.98 -8.89
CA GLU A 103 11.04 -2.34 -9.28
C GLU A 103 9.91 -3.33 -9.12
N LEU A 104 9.27 -3.36 -7.95
CA LEU A 104 8.23 -4.34 -7.62
C LEU A 104 7.04 -4.27 -8.59
N PRO A 105 6.44 -3.11 -8.89
CA PRO A 105 5.37 -3.03 -9.89
C PRO A 105 5.80 -3.54 -11.27
N ARG A 106 6.99 -3.18 -11.71
CA ARG A 106 7.53 -3.60 -12.99
C ARG A 106 7.75 -5.12 -13.07
N VAL A 107 8.37 -5.71 -12.03
CA VAL A 107 8.66 -7.15 -12.00
C VAL A 107 7.38 -7.97 -11.88
N MET A 108 6.45 -7.58 -11.01
CA MET A 108 5.18 -8.29 -10.85
C MET A 108 4.33 -8.25 -12.13
N ARG A 109 4.33 -7.14 -12.86
CA ARG A 109 3.68 -7.02 -14.18
C ARG A 109 4.36 -7.85 -15.28
N THR A 110 5.58 -8.30 -15.06
CA THR A 110 6.27 -9.24 -15.98
C THR A 110 5.90 -10.69 -15.68
N MET A 111 5.66 -11.01 -14.42
CA MET A 111 5.38 -12.37 -13.95
C MET A 111 3.88 -12.71 -13.98
N PHE A 112 3.01 -11.73 -13.79
CA PHE A 112 1.57 -11.91 -13.62
C PHE A 112 0.78 -11.00 -14.56
N PRO A 113 -0.44 -11.36 -14.93
CA PRO A 113 -1.31 -10.57 -15.80
C PRO A 113 -1.94 -9.38 -15.04
N LEU A 114 -1.09 -8.48 -14.55
CA LEU A 114 -1.50 -7.28 -13.83
C LEU A 114 -1.68 -6.11 -14.80
N SER A 115 -2.65 -5.25 -14.52
CA SER A 115 -2.86 -4.04 -15.30
C SER A 115 -1.62 -3.15 -15.29
N ARG A 116 -1.36 -2.51 -16.43
CA ARG A 116 -0.28 -1.53 -16.59
C ARG A 116 -0.77 -0.09 -16.43
N ARG A 117 -2.07 0.11 -16.31
CA ARG A 117 -2.67 1.42 -16.19
C ARG A 117 -2.47 1.96 -14.78
N ARG A 118 -2.22 3.26 -14.68
CA ARG A 118 -2.08 3.95 -13.40
C ARG A 118 -3.37 3.86 -12.58
N GLU A 119 -4.51 4.10 -13.22
CA GLU A 119 -5.84 4.08 -12.60
C GLU A 119 -6.21 2.74 -11.96
N ASP A 120 -5.56 1.65 -12.35
CA ASP A 120 -5.73 0.31 -11.79
C ASP A 120 -4.62 -0.08 -10.80
N THR A 121 -3.75 0.87 -10.42
CA THR A 121 -2.58 0.59 -9.59
C THR A 121 -2.66 1.38 -8.29
N PHE A 122 -2.71 0.64 -7.18
CA PHE A 122 -2.98 1.17 -5.85
C PHE A 122 -1.88 0.76 -4.87
N ILE A 123 -1.68 1.56 -3.82
CA ILE A 123 -0.75 1.22 -2.74
C ILE A 123 -1.43 1.47 -1.39
N ALA A 124 -1.28 0.53 -0.47
CA ALA A 124 -1.78 0.67 0.90
C ALA A 124 -0.81 0.08 1.92
N GLY A 125 -0.98 0.45 3.20
CA GLY A 125 -0.19 -0.13 4.27
C GLY A 125 -0.54 0.41 5.63
N LEU A 126 -0.11 -0.33 6.66
CA LEU A 126 -0.32 0.00 8.07
C LEU A 126 0.96 0.46 8.74
N SER A 127 0.89 1.37 9.71
CA SER A 127 2.01 1.77 10.57
C SER A 127 3.25 2.20 9.75
N MET A 128 4.37 1.47 9.83
CA MET A 128 5.52 1.64 8.94
C MET A 128 5.13 1.56 7.46
N GLY A 129 4.25 0.63 7.09
CA GLY A 129 3.70 0.51 5.73
C GLY A 129 2.79 1.69 5.36
N GLY A 130 2.10 2.30 6.33
CA GLY A 130 1.35 3.54 6.14
C GLY A 130 2.26 4.72 5.78
N PHE A 131 3.39 4.85 6.49
CA PHE A 131 4.45 5.80 6.11
C PHE A 131 4.97 5.51 4.71
N GLY A 132 5.31 4.24 4.42
CA GLY A 132 5.79 3.81 3.10
C GLY A 132 4.79 4.10 1.99
N THR A 133 3.50 3.92 2.26
CA THR A 133 2.39 4.23 1.34
C THR A 133 2.33 5.72 1.02
N LEU A 134 2.31 6.58 2.02
CA LEU A 134 2.27 8.02 1.81
C LEU A 134 3.53 8.50 1.08
N ARG A 135 4.71 8.14 1.60
CA ARG A 135 5.98 8.58 1.00
C ARG A 135 6.15 8.10 -0.45
N ASN A 136 5.98 6.80 -0.70
CA ASN A 136 6.24 6.25 -2.03
C ASN A 136 5.07 6.48 -2.99
N GLY A 137 3.83 6.43 -2.52
CA GLY A 137 2.68 6.76 -3.33
C GLY A 137 2.73 8.20 -3.87
N MET A 138 3.15 9.16 -3.05
CA MET A 138 3.35 10.54 -3.47
C MET A 138 4.58 10.69 -4.39
N LYS A 139 5.71 10.03 -4.07
CA LYS A 139 6.93 10.11 -4.89
C LYS A 139 6.73 9.53 -6.29
N TYR A 140 6.04 8.40 -6.36
CA TYR A 140 5.78 7.65 -7.60
C TYR A 140 4.31 7.78 -8.04
N ALA A 141 3.78 9.00 -7.99
CA ALA A 141 2.38 9.29 -8.32
C ALA A 141 2.03 9.00 -9.80
N GLU A 142 3.01 8.86 -10.66
CA GLU A 142 2.84 8.35 -12.03
C GLU A 142 2.52 6.84 -12.08
N THR A 143 2.82 6.10 -11.01
CA THR A 143 2.53 4.67 -10.89
C THR A 143 1.23 4.41 -10.14
N PHE A 144 1.00 5.13 -9.04
CA PHE A 144 -0.09 4.90 -8.11
C PHE A 144 -1.17 5.98 -8.21
N SER A 145 -2.43 5.55 -8.37
CA SER A 145 -3.58 6.45 -8.45
C SER A 145 -4.29 6.65 -7.10
N HIS A 146 -4.28 5.63 -6.24
CA HIS A 146 -4.95 5.64 -4.93
C HIS A 146 -3.98 5.16 -3.85
N LEU A 147 -3.91 5.91 -2.76
CA LEU A 147 -3.03 5.68 -1.62
C LEU A 147 -3.89 5.49 -0.37
N ALA A 148 -3.75 4.35 0.32
CA ALA A 148 -4.50 4.08 1.54
C ALA A 148 -3.57 3.81 2.73
N ALA A 149 -3.54 4.71 3.71
CA ALA A 149 -2.59 4.70 4.81
C ALA A 149 -3.30 4.57 6.16
N PHE A 150 -3.00 3.48 6.88
CA PHE A 150 -3.63 3.13 8.15
C PHE A 150 -2.67 3.35 9.32
N SER A 151 -3.09 4.08 10.36
CA SER A 151 -2.28 4.29 11.57
C SER A 151 -0.82 4.63 11.23
N SER A 152 -0.61 5.60 10.33
CA SER A 152 0.69 5.80 9.69
C SER A 152 1.78 6.25 10.66
N GLY A 153 2.93 5.57 10.64
CA GLY A 153 4.10 5.91 11.43
C GLY A 153 4.86 7.12 10.87
N ILE A 154 4.22 8.29 10.82
CA ILE A 154 4.75 9.52 10.21
C ILE A 154 5.30 10.53 11.23
N HIS A 155 5.45 10.14 12.49
CA HIS A 155 5.87 11.02 13.60
C HIS A 155 7.36 11.40 13.56
N PHE A 156 8.22 10.61 12.92
CA PHE A 156 9.69 10.77 12.94
C PHE A 156 10.20 12.13 12.45
N PHE A 157 9.48 12.76 11.54
CA PHE A 157 9.85 14.06 10.98
C PHE A 157 9.00 15.21 11.55
N ASP A 158 8.20 14.96 12.60
CA ASP A 158 7.53 16.04 13.32
C ASP A 158 8.57 16.80 14.14
N PRO A 159 8.60 18.15 14.10
CA PRO A 159 9.58 18.96 14.83
C PRO A 159 9.56 18.77 16.36
N ASN A 160 8.46 18.24 16.91
CA ASN A 160 8.30 17.99 18.33
C ASN A 160 8.59 16.53 18.72
N TYR A 161 9.02 15.70 17.76
CA TYR A 161 9.30 14.29 18.01
C TYR A 161 10.68 14.14 18.67
N GLU A 162 10.71 13.42 19.78
CA GLU A 162 11.95 13.01 20.44
C GLU A 162 12.36 11.64 19.90
N SER A 163 13.52 11.59 19.23
CA SER A 163 14.05 10.36 18.62
C SER A 163 14.28 9.27 19.65
N LEU A 164 13.86 8.05 19.32
CA LEU A 164 14.11 6.86 20.13
C LEU A 164 15.43 6.19 19.70
N ALA A 165 16.03 5.46 20.63
CA ALA A 165 17.26 4.71 20.36
C ALA A 165 17.06 3.68 19.22
N GLY A 166 17.94 3.71 18.23
CA GLY A 166 17.93 2.78 17.09
C GLY A 166 17.35 3.35 15.80
N GLU A 167 16.63 4.46 15.82
CA GLU A 167 16.09 5.10 14.61
C GLU A 167 17.18 5.60 13.67
N GLU A 168 18.31 6.02 14.23
CA GLU A 168 19.49 6.43 13.46
C GLU A 168 20.00 5.32 12.50
N SER A 169 19.79 4.06 12.84
CA SER A 169 20.18 2.94 11.98
C SER A 169 19.36 2.87 10.70
N VAL A 170 18.16 3.43 10.68
CA VAL A 170 17.24 3.44 9.54
C VAL A 170 17.32 4.78 8.79
N PHE A 171 17.16 5.87 9.52
CA PHE A 171 17.03 7.21 8.91
C PHE A 171 18.38 7.92 8.76
N GLY A 172 19.40 7.55 9.57
CA GLY A 172 20.59 8.35 9.80
C GLY A 172 20.28 9.50 10.73
N ASP A 173 20.98 10.62 10.56
CA ASP A 173 20.63 11.86 11.26
C ASP A 173 19.23 12.31 10.82
N LEU A 174 18.28 12.35 11.75
CA LEU A 174 16.89 12.70 11.47
C LEU A 174 16.74 14.14 10.96
N ALA A 175 17.54 15.08 11.45
CA ALA A 175 17.48 16.46 11.00
C ALA A 175 17.96 16.62 9.56
N GLU A 176 18.95 15.84 9.14
CA GLU A 176 19.38 15.80 7.73
C GLU A 176 18.40 14.99 6.88
N ALA A 177 17.91 13.86 7.36
CA ALA A 177 16.91 13.05 6.64
C ALA A 177 15.62 13.82 6.38
N ALA A 178 15.21 14.68 7.33
CA ALA A 178 14.02 15.54 7.20
C ALA A 178 14.09 16.53 6.02
N LYS A 179 15.29 16.82 5.51
CA LYS A 179 15.53 17.73 4.37
C LYS A 179 15.56 17.00 3.03
N THR A 180 15.49 15.69 3.03
CA THR A 180 15.59 14.84 1.85
C THR A 180 14.25 14.17 1.54
N ASP A 181 14.20 13.45 0.43
CA ASP A 181 13.03 12.66 0.04
C ASP A 181 12.78 11.40 0.91
N LYS A 182 13.56 11.20 1.98
CA LYS A 182 13.18 10.29 3.05
C LYS A 182 11.95 10.79 3.80
N SER A 183 11.83 12.10 3.94
CA SER A 183 10.69 12.74 4.60
C SER A 183 9.44 12.75 3.71
N HIS A 184 8.33 12.27 4.25
CA HIS A 184 7.02 12.40 3.59
C HIS A 184 6.60 13.86 3.39
N TYR A 185 7.05 14.80 4.25
CA TYR A 185 6.79 16.24 4.09
C TYR A 185 7.50 16.80 2.85
N VAL A 186 8.76 16.43 2.62
CA VAL A 186 9.50 16.87 1.42
C VAL A 186 8.86 16.30 0.15
N VAL A 187 8.48 15.03 0.18
CA VAL A 187 7.82 14.38 -0.96
C VAL A 187 6.42 14.97 -1.21
N PHE A 188 5.71 15.35 -0.16
CA PHE A 188 4.43 16.06 -0.27
C PHE A 188 4.58 17.41 -1.00
N GLU A 189 5.57 18.23 -0.62
CA GLU A 189 5.82 19.50 -1.31
C GLU A 189 6.25 19.29 -2.77
N GLN A 190 7.03 18.25 -3.06
CA GLN A 190 7.39 17.87 -4.43
C GLN A 190 6.15 17.44 -5.23
N LEU A 191 5.26 16.64 -4.65
CA LEU A 191 3.99 16.25 -5.31
C LEU A 191 3.13 17.45 -5.63
N LYS A 192 2.95 18.37 -4.69
CA LYS A 192 2.19 19.63 -4.92
C LYS A 192 2.74 20.40 -6.13
N ALA A 193 4.06 20.58 -6.19
CA ALA A 193 4.71 21.26 -7.30
C ALA A 193 4.47 20.56 -8.64
N ARG A 194 4.63 19.23 -8.69
CA ARG A 194 4.43 18.40 -9.89
C ARG A 194 2.96 18.43 -10.37
N VAL A 195 2.01 18.35 -9.44
CA VAL A 195 0.58 18.47 -9.78
C VAL A 195 0.25 19.85 -10.30
N ALA A 196 0.73 20.92 -9.66
CA ALA A 196 0.53 22.28 -10.10
C ALA A 196 1.14 22.58 -11.49
N ALA A 197 2.26 21.91 -11.81
CA ALA A 197 2.89 21.99 -13.13
C ALA A 197 2.20 21.12 -14.20
N GLY A 198 1.22 20.29 -13.83
CA GLY A 198 0.56 19.34 -14.74
C GLY A 198 1.44 18.17 -15.16
N GLU A 199 2.51 17.88 -14.42
CA GLU A 199 3.44 16.79 -14.70
C GLU A 199 2.87 15.42 -14.28
N VAL A 200 2.00 15.41 -13.27
CA VAL A 200 1.34 14.22 -12.77
C VAL A 200 -0.08 14.55 -12.31
N GLU A 201 -0.98 13.61 -12.49
CA GLU A 201 -2.32 13.69 -11.91
C GLU A 201 -2.27 13.44 -10.40
N ALA A 202 -3.02 14.23 -9.62
CA ALA A 202 -3.08 14.05 -8.18
C ALA A 202 -3.61 12.66 -7.81
N PRO A 203 -2.95 11.91 -6.92
CA PRO A 203 -3.53 10.68 -6.40
C PRO A 203 -4.66 10.99 -5.42
N LYS A 204 -5.56 10.03 -5.21
CA LYS A 204 -6.55 10.07 -4.16
C LYS A 204 -6.03 9.41 -2.90
N PHE A 205 -6.43 9.94 -1.75
CA PHE A 205 -5.96 9.47 -0.45
C PHE A 205 -7.11 8.89 0.38
N TRP A 206 -6.86 7.73 0.96
CA TRP A 206 -7.59 7.24 2.12
C TRP A 206 -6.63 7.28 3.30
N MET A 207 -7.02 7.95 4.37
CA MET A 207 -6.27 7.92 5.63
C MET A 207 -7.18 7.48 6.75
N SER A 208 -6.68 6.64 7.64
CA SER A 208 -7.44 6.22 8.81
C SER A 208 -6.53 5.95 10.01
N CYS A 209 -7.10 6.11 11.21
CA CYS A 209 -6.42 5.82 12.47
C CYS A 209 -7.45 5.48 13.55
N GLY A 210 -7.11 4.56 14.43
CA GLY A 210 -7.94 4.29 15.61
C GLY A 210 -7.95 5.48 16.55
N THR A 211 -9.10 5.79 17.17
CA THR A 211 -9.19 6.96 18.08
C THR A 211 -8.39 6.77 19.38
N GLU A 212 -8.01 5.52 19.70
CA GLU A 212 -7.19 5.15 20.85
C GLU A 212 -5.72 4.91 20.45
N ASP A 213 -5.36 5.11 19.18
CA ASP A 213 -4.01 4.95 18.66
C ASP A 213 -3.17 6.19 18.99
N SER A 214 -1.98 5.99 19.55
CA SER A 214 -1.04 7.07 19.86
C SER A 214 -0.58 7.87 18.64
N LEU A 215 -0.70 7.32 17.44
CA LEU A 215 -0.38 7.98 16.17
C LEU A 215 -1.52 8.85 15.62
N MET A 216 -2.68 8.87 16.29
CA MET A 216 -3.84 9.67 15.85
C MET A 216 -3.49 11.15 15.61
N PRO A 217 -2.80 11.88 16.53
CA PRO A 217 -2.55 13.31 16.33
C PRO A 217 -1.71 13.63 15.09
N VAL A 218 -0.68 12.83 14.79
CA VAL A 218 0.19 13.06 13.62
C VAL A 218 -0.52 12.72 12.30
N ASN A 219 -1.40 11.70 12.32
CA ASN A 219 -2.21 11.35 11.17
C ASN A 219 -3.27 12.42 10.86
N LEU A 220 -3.94 12.97 11.88
CA LEU A 220 -4.86 14.10 11.73
C LEU A 220 -4.15 15.32 11.14
N LYS A 221 -2.98 15.67 11.68
CA LYS A 221 -2.18 16.80 11.18
C LYS A 221 -1.84 16.66 9.70
N PHE A 222 -1.39 15.48 9.27
CA PHE A 222 -1.02 15.27 7.87
C PHE A 222 -2.24 15.21 6.95
N ARG A 223 -3.35 14.62 7.40
CA ARG A 223 -4.64 14.68 6.71
C ARG A 223 -5.05 16.13 6.42
N ASP A 224 -5.00 16.99 7.43
CA ASP A 224 -5.40 18.39 7.29
C ASP A 224 -4.49 19.11 6.28
N MET A 225 -3.17 18.84 6.30
CA MET A 225 -2.24 19.38 5.31
C MET A 225 -2.58 18.97 3.87
N LEU A 226 -2.99 17.71 3.66
CA LEU A 226 -3.42 17.23 2.35
C LEU A 226 -4.70 17.94 1.89
N ILE A 227 -5.69 18.06 2.78
CA ILE A 227 -6.97 18.76 2.51
C ILE A 227 -6.72 20.23 2.19
N ASP A 228 -5.91 20.92 2.99
CA ASP A 228 -5.58 22.35 2.79
C ASP A 228 -4.84 22.60 1.47
N ALA A 229 -4.10 21.59 0.98
CA ALA A 229 -3.45 21.63 -0.32
C ALA A 229 -4.37 21.25 -1.50
N GLY A 230 -5.64 20.93 -1.23
CA GLY A 230 -6.65 20.62 -2.25
C GLY A 230 -6.64 19.19 -2.78
N PHE A 231 -6.00 18.25 -2.08
CA PHE A 231 -6.07 16.83 -2.44
C PHE A 231 -7.41 16.21 -2.04
N ASP A 232 -7.84 15.19 -2.79
CA ASP A 232 -9.02 14.36 -2.48
C ASP A 232 -8.65 13.37 -1.37
N VAL A 233 -9.17 13.59 -0.16
CA VAL A 233 -8.86 12.80 1.04
C VAL A 233 -10.14 12.24 1.65
N THR A 234 -10.23 10.94 1.72
CA THR A 234 -11.21 10.23 2.55
C THR A 234 -10.57 9.94 3.90
N TRP A 235 -11.25 10.31 4.99
CA TRP A 235 -10.83 10.00 6.36
C TRP A 235 -11.82 9.06 7.03
N ASP A 236 -11.30 8.03 7.72
CA ASP A 236 -12.09 7.14 8.56
C ASP A 236 -11.43 6.88 9.91
N GLU A 237 -12.23 6.69 10.95
CA GLU A 237 -11.76 6.40 12.31
C GLU A 237 -12.72 5.47 13.03
N GLU A 238 -12.19 4.65 13.92
CA GLU A 238 -12.96 3.74 14.76
C GLU A 238 -12.43 3.78 16.20
N PRO A 239 -13.24 3.45 17.22
CA PRO A 239 -12.77 3.36 18.61
C PRO A 239 -11.93 2.08 18.81
N ARG A 240 -10.72 2.10 18.26
CA ARG A 240 -9.72 1.06 18.24
C ARG A 240 -8.35 1.64 18.51
N GLY A 241 -7.39 0.76 18.88
CA GLY A 241 -5.97 1.08 19.01
C GLY A 241 -5.16 0.80 17.75
N HIS A 242 -3.86 0.53 17.96
CA HIS A 242 -2.90 0.17 16.93
C HIS A 242 -2.89 -1.35 16.75
N ASP A 243 -3.94 -1.92 16.15
CA ASP A 243 -4.20 -3.36 16.16
C ASP A 243 -4.76 -3.90 14.83
N TRP A 244 -4.64 -5.23 14.67
CA TRP A 244 -5.07 -5.94 13.47
C TRP A 244 -6.58 -5.92 13.25
N ASP A 245 -7.41 -5.84 14.29
CA ASP A 245 -8.87 -5.74 14.15
C ASP A 245 -9.26 -4.44 13.46
N PHE A 246 -8.55 -3.33 13.77
CA PHE A 246 -8.70 -2.07 13.07
C PHE A 246 -8.28 -2.19 11.61
N TRP A 247 -7.10 -2.71 11.33
CA TRP A 247 -6.58 -2.80 9.97
C TRP A 247 -7.36 -3.78 9.09
N ASP A 248 -7.91 -4.88 9.66
CA ASP A 248 -8.80 -5.80 8.96
C ASP A 248 -10.10 -5.10 8.52
N SER A 249 -10.69 -4.29 9.40
CA SER A 249 -11.85 -3.44 9.07
C SER A 249 -11.52 -2.43 7.98
N GLN A 250 -10.39 -1.73 8.10
CA GLN A 250 -10.02 -0.64 7.22
C GLN A 250 -9.69 -1.10 5.81
N ILE A 251 -8.95 -2.21 5.65
CA ILE A 251 -8.62 -2.71 4.32
C ILE A 251 -9.87 -3.15 3.54
N LYS A 252 -10.91 -3.64 4.23
CA LYS A 252 -12.20 -3.95 3.58
C LYS A 252 -12.86 -2.69 3.02
N LYS A 253 -12.92 -1.62 3.83
CA LYS A 253 -13.48 -0.33 3.40
C LYS A 253 -12.70 0.28 2.24
N VAL A 254 -11.37 0.13 2.27
CA VAL A 254 -10.50 0.60 1.17
C VAL A 254 -10.79 -0.16 -0.12
N ILE A 255 -10.94 -1.49 -0.08
CA ILE A 255 -11.28 -2.25 -1.28
C ILE A 255 -12.63 -1.77 -1.86
N ASP A 256 -13.60 -1.44 -1.02
CA ASP A 256 -14.89 -0.89 -1.46
C ASP A 256 -14.79 0.56 -2.00
N TRP A 257 -13.77 1.32 -1.57
CA TRP A 257 -13.49 2.68 -2.04
C TRP A 257 -12.69 2.72 -3.37
N LEU A 258 -11.91 1.67 -3.67
CA LEU A 258 -11.13 1.62 -4.91
C LEU A 258 -12.05 1.60 -6.14
N PRO A 259 -11.64 2.18 -7.28
CA PRO A 259 -12.43 2.25 -8.50
C PRO A 259 -12.46 0.89 -9.23
N LEU A 260 -12.87 -0.14 -8.54
CA LEU A 260 -13.04 -1.48 -9.07
C LEU A 260 -14.41 -1.59 -9.73
N GLY A 261 -14.50 -2.28 -10.88
CA GLY A 261 -15.79 -2.59 -11.50
C GLY A 261 -16.69 -3.46 -10.62
N GLU A 262 -17.96 -3.61 -10.99
CA GLU A 262 -18.84 -4.57 -10.33
C GLU A 262 -18.25 -5.98 -10.48
N ALA A 263 -18.13 -6.69 -9.36
CA ALA A 263 -17.68 -8.08 -9.38
C ALA A 263 -18.79 -8.97 -9.94
N ASP A 264 -18.48 -9.74 -10.96
CA ASP A 264 -19.40 -10.74 -11.50
C ASP A 264 -19.72 -11.81 -10.44
N ALA A 265 -20.95 -12.34 -10.51
CA ALA A 265 -21.35 -13.49 -9.69
C ALA A 265 -20.47 -14.71 -10.02
N THR A 266 -19.62 -15.11 -9.08
CA THR A 266 -18.66 -16.19 -9.27
C THR A 266 -18.62 -17.18 -8.12
N LEU A 267 -18.20 -18.41 -8.41
CA LEU A 267 -17.85 -19.41 -7.43
C LEU A 267 -16.40 -19.24 -7.02
N GLY A 268 -16.15 -18.82 -5.78
CA GLY A 268 -14.83 -18.81 -5.17
C GLY A 268 -14.70 -19.95 -4.16
N SER A 269 -13.46 -20.26 -3.74
CA SER A 269 -13.23 -21.27 -2.70
C SER A 269 -13.85 -20.82 -1.36
N GLY A 270 -14.97 -21.45 -0.97
CA GLY A 270 -15.68 -21.18 0.27
C GLY A 270 -16.77 -20.12 0.20
N ASN A 271 -17.02 -19.52 -0.95
CA ASN A 271 -18.15 -18.63 -1.19
C ASN A 271 -19.08 -19.21 -2.25
N VAL A 272 -20.27 -19.61 -1.81
CA VAL A 272 -21.40 -19.77 -2.71
C VAL A 272 -22.12 -18.43 -2.78
N SER A 273 -22.48 -18.00 -3.99
CA SER A 273 -23.15 -16.73 -4.27
C SER A 273 -24.21 -16.35 -3.22
N ARG A 274 -24.31 -15.06 -2.92
CA ARG A 274 -25.22 -14.50 -1.92
C ARG A 274 -26.70 -14.61 -2.27
N ASP A 275 -27.04 -15.03 -3.49
CA ASP A 275 -28.38 -14.98 -4.09
C ASP A 275 -28.92 -16.37 -4.50
N LEU A 276 -28.69 -17.39 -3.69
CA LEU A 276 -29.42 -18.66 -3.76
C LEU A 276 -30.58 -18.69 -2.81
#